data_d194f3bae3b58ea58e13b3cbf7f65eee
#
_entry.id   d194f3bae3b58ea58e13b3cbf7f65eee
#
_cell.length_a   1.000
_cell.length_b   1.000
_cell.length_c   1.000
_cell.angle_alpha   90.00
_cell.angle_beta   90.00
_cell.angle_gamma   90.00
#
_symmetry.space_group_name_H-M   'P 1'
#
loop_
_entity.id
_entity.type
_entity.pdbx_description
1 polymer ?
#
loop_
_entity_poly.entity_id
_entity_poly.type
_entity_poly.pdbx_seq_one_letter_code
_entity_poly.pdbx_strand_id
1 'polypeptide(L)'
;MAGTIGRTARVSKEFSNMNINQALATIRVEDIIMIAYVYCWINSIATQDSFKSKTVHAVQANLSLSSIRKQKILIPETKVIKYYYNKINYNFKKIDLNILEINKLKKIKINYLKILL
;
A
#
# COMPACT_ATOMS: atom_id res chain seq x y z
N MET A 1 -19.36 -7.56 0.83
CA MET A 1 -18.89 -6.83 -0.38
C MET A 1 -17.70 -7.59 -0.91
N ALA A 2 -17.74 -8.04 -2.15
CA ALA A 2 -16.57 -8.61 -2.81
C ALA A 2 -15.51 -7.50 -2.93
N GLY A 3 -14.50 -7.55 -2.07
CA GLY A 3 -13.41 -6.58 -2.06
C GLY A 3 -12.54 -6.73 -3.30
N THR A 4 -11.93 -5.68 -3.74
CA THR A 4 -10.90 -5.71 -4.78
C THR A 4 -9.67 -6.42 -4.21
N ILE A 5 -9.47 -7.67 -4.67
CA ILE A 5 -8.33 -8.49 -4.26
C ILE A 5 -7.02 -7.86 -4.75
N GLY A 6 -5.97 -7.92 -3.93
CA GLY A 6 -4.66 -7.42 -4.26
C GLY A 6 -4.50 -5.90 -4.18
N ARG A 7 -5.55 -5.15 -3.80
CA ARG A 7 -5.44 -3.72 -3.62
C ARG A 7 -4.51 -3.40 -2.45
N THR A 8 -3.53 -2.55 -2.68
CA THR A 8 -2.51 -2.20 -1.69
C THR A 8 -2.53 -0.72 -1.38
N ALA A 9 -2.16 -0.40 -0.15
CA ALA A 9 -1.94 0.97 0.29
C ALA A 9 -0.63 1.05 1.08
N ARG A 10 0.09 2.14 0.94
CA ARG A 10 1.23 2.45 1.79
C ARG A 10 0.74 3.25 2.99
N VAL A 11 1.07 2.79 4.17
CA VAL A 11 0.75 3.49 5.42
C VAL A 11 1.91 4.45 5.74
N SER A 12 1.61 5.74 5.86
CA SER A 12 2.59 6.72 6.33
C SER A 12 2.80 6.60 7.85
N LYS A 13 3.94 7.12 8.35
CA LYS A 13 4.27 7.07 9.78
C LYS A 13 3.19 7.66 10.69
N GLU A 14 2.42 8.61 10.19
CA GLU A 14 1.36 9.29 10.94
C GLU A 14 0.17 8.38 11.26
N PHE A 15 0.01 7.30 10.49
CA PHE A 15 -1.05 6.31 10.67
C PHE A 15 -0.52 4.98 11.23
N SER A 16 0.65 4.99 11.89
CA SER A 16 1.30 3.77 12.39
C SER A 16 0.50 3.04 13.47
N ASN A 17 -0.41 3.71 14.17
CA ASN A 17 -1.21 3.17 15.27
C ASN A 17 -2.61 2.74 14.82
N MET A 18 -2.76 2.25 13.60
CA MET A 18 -4.05 1.77 13.11
C MET A 18 -4.23 0.27 13.38
N ASN A 19 -5.43 -0.10 13.79
CA ASN A 19 -5.86 -1.49 13.80
C ASN A 19 -6.32 -1.92 12.42
N ILE A 20 -6.05 -3.16 12.05
CA ILE A 20 -6.52 -3.76 10.81
C ILE A 20 -7.54 -4.85 11.12
N ASN A 21 -8.49 -5.06 10.22
CA ASN A 21 -9.42 -6.17 10.30
C ASN A 21 -8.85 -7.43 9.62
N GLN A 22 -9.57 -8.53 9.72
CA GLN A 22 -9.16 -9.85 9.20
C GLN A 22 -9.02 -9.90 7.67
N ALA A 23 -9.62 -8.95 6.94
CA ALA A 23 -9.56 -8.89 5.49
C ALA A 23 -8.30 -8.17 4.95
N LEU A 24 -7.45 -7.66 5.84
CA LEU A 24 -6.23 -6.92 5.49
C LEU A 24 -4.99 -7.70 5.94
N ALA A 25 -3.96 -7.68 5.12
CA ALA A 25 -2.64 -8.18 5.46
C ALA A 25 -1.65 -7.01 5.54
N THR A 26 -0.81 -7.01 6.57
CA THR A 26 0.30 -6.05 6.67
C THR A 26 1.60 -6.66 6.22
N ILE A 27 2.33 -5.94 5.39
CA ILE A 27 3.70 -6.24 5.02
C ILE A 27 4.58 -5.18 5.66
N ARG A 28 5.41 -5.60 6.60
CA ARG A 28 6.37 -4.72 7.27
C ARG A 28 7.73 -4.85 6.58
N VAL A 29 8.28 -3.72 6.18
CA VAL A 29 9.58 -3.62 5.55
C VAL A 29 10.41 -2.68 6.42
N GLU A 30 11.50 -3.19 7.00
CA GLU A 30 12.33 -2.43 7.93
C GLU A 30 13.19 -1.39 7.23
N ASP A 31 13.74 -1.75 6.06
CA ASP A 31 14.57 -0.85 5.27
C ASP A 31 13.73 0.13 4.45
N ILE A 32 13.85 1.42 4.75
CA ILE A 32 13.13 2.50 4.07
C ILE A 32 13.37 2.53 2.56
N ILE A 33 14.57 2.11 2.11
CA ILE A 33 14.92 2.06 0.69
C ILE A 33 14.12 0.98 -0.02
N MET A 34 13.86 -0.13 0.68
CA MET A 34 13.09 -1.26 0.17
C MET A 34 11.59 -1.00 0.14
N ILE A 35 11.06 -0.14 1.00
CA ILE A 35 9.60 0.13 1.06
C ILE A 35 9.05 0.52 -0.31
N ALA A 36 9.72 1.46 -0.97
CA ALA A 36 9.30 1.95 -2.28
C ALA A 36 9.35 0.84 -3.35
N TYR A 37 10.41 0.03 -3.34
CA TYR A 37 10.59 -1.09 -4.25
C TYR A 37 9.49 -2.15 -4.06
N VAL A 38 9.28 -2.58 -2.81
CA VAL A 38 8.26 -3.59 -2.47
C VAL A 38 6.85 -3.08 -2.82
N TYR A 39 6.55 -1.81 -2.56
CA TYR A 39 5.26 -1.23 -2.92
C TYR A 39 5.03 -1.25 -4.43
N CYS A 40 6.01 -0.84 -5.23
CA CYS A 40 5.89 -0.87 -6.68
C CYS A 40 5.84 -2.30 -7.23
N TRP A 41 6.62 -3.22 -6.65
CA TRP A 41 6.58 -4.63 -7.03
C TRP A 41 5.20 -5.26 -6.78
N ILE A 42 4.60 -5.03 -5.60
CA ILE A 42 3.25 -5.55 -5.30
C ILE A 42 2.22 -5.01 -6.30
N ASN A 43 2.35 -3.76 -6.71
CA ASN A 43 1.43 -3.12 -7.66
C ASN A 43 1.79 -3.38 -9.13
N SER A 44 2.85 -4.12 -9.41
CA SER A 44 3.18 -4.51 -10.79
C SER A 44 2.12 -5.43 -11.38
N ILE A 45 1.92 -5.33 -12.70
CA ILE A 45 0.94 -6.14 -13.44
C ILE A 45 1.16 -7.64 -13.16
N ALA A 46 2.41 -8.10 -13.23
CA ALA A 46 2.75 -9.52 -13.00
C ALA A 46 2.35 -10.01 -11.61
N THR A 47 2.61 -9.22 -10.56
CA THR A 47 2.24 -9.59 -9.19
C THR A 47 0.73 -9.55 -8.99
N GLN A 48 0.05 -8.54 -9.52
CA GLN A 48 -1.40 -8.42 -9.44
C GLN A 48 -2.13 -9.55 -10.17
N ASP A 49 -1.63 -9.96 -11.33
CA ASP A 49 -2.19 -11.08 -12.08
C ASP A 49 -1.94 -12.42 -11.36
N SER A 50 -0.77 -12.58 -10.73
CA SER A 50 -0.51 -13.74 -9.85
C SER A 50 -1.46 -13.78 -8.65
N PHE A 51 -1.85 -12.66 -8.07
CA PHE A 51 -2.85 -12.62 -7.00
C PHE A 51 -4.24 -13.00 -7.51
N LYS A 52 -4.66 -12.47 -8.65
CA LYS A 52 -5.95 -12.78 -9.26
C LYS A 52 -6.06 -14.26 -9.62
N SER A 53 -5.05 -14.84 -10.26
CA SER A 53 -5.05 -16.25 -10.68
C SER A 53 -5.22 -17.21 -9.49
N LYS A 54 -4.68 -16.88 -8.33
CA LYS A 54 -4.80 -17.69 -7.11
C LYS A 54 -6.18 -17.63 -6.46
N THR A 55 -7.02 -16.70 -6.87
CA THR A 55 -8.35 -16.49 -6.29
C THR A 55 -9.50 -17.01 -7.17
N VAL A 56 -9.22 -17.31 -8.44
CA VAL A 56 -10.25 -17.76 -9.42
C VAL A 56 -10.90 -19.10 -9.03
N HIS A 57 -10.23 -19.94 -8.24
CA HIS A 57 -10.74 -21.26 -7.84
C HIS A 57 -11.29 -21.31 -6.40
N ALA A 58 -11.40 -20.17 -5.71
CA ALA A 58 -11.92 -20.12 -4.36
C ALA A 58 -13.41 -19.76 -4.36
N VAL A 59 -14.22 -20.53 -3.63
CA VAL A 59 -15.67 -20.27 -3.41
C VAL A 59 -15.90 -18.88 -2.81
N GLN A 60 -14.94 -18.38 -2.05
CA GLN A 60 -14.84 -16.96 -1.66
C GLN A 60 -13.52 -16.42 -2.19
N ALA A 61 -13.60 -15.40 -3.05
CA ALA A 61 -12.45 -14.73 -3.62
C ALA A 61 -11.65 -14.02 -2.51
N ASN A 62 -10.79 -14.77 -1.82
CA ASN A 62 -9.95 -14.25 -0.74
C ASN A 62 -8.50 -14.65 -0.95
N LEU A 63 -7.59 -13.66 -0.92
CA LEU A 63 -6.17 -13.92 -1.01
C LEU A 63 -5.64 -14.32 0.38
N SER A 64 -5.24 -15.59 0.52
CA SER A 64 -4.73 -16.09 1.80
C SER A 64 -3.37 -15.48 2.16
N LEU A 65 -3.10 -15.36 3.46
CA LEU A 65 -1.77 -14.96 3.96
C LEU A 65 -0.67 -15.90 3.47
N SER A 66 -0.96 -17.19 3.35
CA SER A 66 -0.04 -18.19 2.78
C SER A 66 0.32 -17.86 1.32
N SER A 67 -0.67 -17.45 0.52
CA SER A 67 -0.44 -17.04 -0.87
C SER A 67 0.43 -15.82 -0.98
N ILE A 68 0.26 -14.84 -0.08
CA ILE A 68 1.10 -13.65 -0.03
C ILE A 68 2.53 -14.00 0.37
N ARG A 69 2.71 -14.80 1.42
CA ARG A 69 4.02 -15.23 1.92
C ARG A 69 4.84 -16.03 0.91
N LYS A 70 4.17 -16.79 0.03
CA LYS A 70 4.81 -17.59 -1.01
C LYS A 70 5.19 -16.79 -2.26
N GLN A 71 4.87 -15.49 -2.32
CA GLN A 71 5.28 -14.65 -3.43
C GLN A 71 6.80 -14.48 -3.43
N LYS A 72 7.40 -14.71 -4.60
CA LYS A 72 8.83 -14.51 -4.80
C LYS A 72 9.05 -13.09 -5.33
N ILE A 73 9.89 -12.34 -4.67
CA ILE A 73 10.37 -11.04 -5.12
C ILE A 73 11.84 -11.17 -5.53
N LEU A 74 12.17 -10.67 -6.71
CA LEU A 74 13.55 -10.51 -7.12
C LEU A 74 14.12 -9.31 -6.37
N ILE A 75 15.18 -9.53 -5.61
CA ILE A 75 15.88 -8.46 -4.90
C ILE A 75 17.11 -8.06 -5.72
N PRO A 76 17.11 -6.87 -6.34
CA PRO A 76 18.25 -6.38 -7.09
C PRO A 76 19.43 -6.05 -6.15
N GLU A 77 20.60 -5.85 -6.74
CA GLU A 77 21.74 -5.33 -5.99
C GLU A 77 21.41 -4.02 -5.27
N THR A 78 22.01 -3.82 -4.11
CA THR A 78 21.77 -2.63 -3.27
C THR A 78 21.98 -1.31 -4.03
N LYS A 79 22.93 -1.27 -4.95
CA LYS A 79 23.19 -0.09 -5.81
C LYS A 79 21.98 0.25 -6.69
N VAL A 80 21.34 -0.75 -7.27
CA VAL A 80 20.14 -0.59 -8.11
C VAL A 80 18.96 -0.14 -7.27
N ILE A 81 18.77 -0.73 -6.10
CA ILE A 81 17.68 -0.35 -5.17
C ILE A 81 17.85 1.10 -4.71
N LYS A 82 19.06 1.53 -4.35
CA LYS A 82 19.36 2.91 -3.98
C LYS A 82 19.07 3.89 -5.13
N TYR A 83 19.50 3.55 -6.34
CA TYR A 83 19.21 4.38 -7.51
C TYR A 83 17.71 4.52 -7.74
N TYR A 84 16.97 3.42 -7.68
CA TYR A 84 15.52 3.40 -7.82
C TYR A 84 14.84 4.24 -6.73
N TYR A 85 15.23 4.05 -5.47
CA TYR A 85 14.72 4.83 -4.35
C TYR A 85 14.91 6.34 -4.56
N ASN A 86 16.09 6.77 -4.97
CA ASN A 86 16.37 8.19 -5.20
C ASN A 86 15.47 8.80 -6.29
N LYS A 87 15.12 8.00 -7.31
CA LYS A 87 14.24 8.44 -8.40
C LYS A 87 12.79 8.62 -7.96
N ILE A 88 12.27 7.72 -7.12
CA ILE A 88 10.83 7.68 -6.80
C ILE A 88 10.49 8.28 -5.44
N ASN A 89 11.45 8.41 -4.53
CA ASN A 89 11.22 8.91 -3.17
C ASN A 89 10.61 10.31 -3.14
N TYR A 90 11.00 11.18 -4.07
CA TYR A 90 10.39 12.50 -4.21
C TYR A 90 8.87 12.41 -4.44
N ASN A 91 8.44 11.53 -5.33
CA ASN A 91 7.02 11.33 -5.63
C ASN A 91 6.26 10.80 -4.41
N PHE A 92 6.85 9.86 -3.65
CA PHE A 92 6.24 9.37 -2.42
C PHE A 92 6.10 10.46 -1.36
N LYS A 93 7.12 11.30 -1.17
CA LYS A 93 7.04 12.44 -0.27
C LYS A 93 5.93 13.41 -0.68
N LYS A 94 5.81 13.68 -1.98
CA LYS A 94 4.76 14.56 -2.50
C LYS A 94 3.36 13.98 -2.28
N ILE A 95 3.19 12.67 -2.48
CA ILE A 95 1.93 11.97 -2.18
C ILE A 95 1.58 12.12 -0.69
N ASP A 96 2.53 11.90 0.21
CA ASP A 96 2.31 12.02 1.66
C ASP A 96 1.89 13.45 2.04
N LEU A 97 2.55 14.47 1.51
CA LEU A 97 2.18 15.87 1.74
C LEU A 97 0.77 16.18 1.21
N ASN A 98 0.42 15.70 0.03
CA ASN A 98 -0.93 15.88 -0.53
C ASN A 98 -1.99 15.21 0.33
N ILE A 99 -1.72 14.03 0.87
CA ILE A 99 -2.64 13.32 1.79
C ILE A 99 -2.87 14.16 3.05
N LEU A 100 -1.81 14.74 3.62
CA LEU A 100 -1.91 15.62 4.78
C LEU A 100 -2.75 16.86 4.49
N GLU A 101 -2.53 17.49 3.36
CA GLU A 101 -3.29 18.67 2.95
C GLU A 101 -4.78 18.33 2.76
N ILE A 102 -5.09 17.24 2.07
CA ILE A 102 -6.46 16.76 1.90
C ILE A 102 -7.13 16.52 3.26
N ASN A 103 -6.44 15.93 4.21
CA ASN A 103 -6.98 15.67 5.54
C ASN A 103 -7.24 16.96 6.33
N LYS A 104 -6.36 17.97 6.20
CA LYS A 104 -6.59 19.31 6.78
C LYS A 104 -7.82 19.96 6.16
N LEU A 105 -7.94 19.97 4.84
CA LEU A 105 -9.08 20.55 4.14
C LEU A 105 -10.40 19.86 4.51
N LYS A 106 -10.40 18.53 4.64
CA LYS A 106 -11.58 17.78 5.11
C LYS A 106 -12.00 18.20 6.52
N LYS A 107 -11.05 18.39 7.45
CA LYS A 107 -11.34 18.88 8.80
C LYS A 107 -11.94 20.29 8.79
N ILE A 108 -11.36 21.17 7.99
CA ILE A 108 -11.87 22.54 7.81
C ILE A 108 -13.30 22.51 7.29
N LYS A 109 -13.57 21.74 6.22
CA LYS A 109 -14.91 21.58 5.68
C LYS A 109 -15.93 21.10 6.74
N ILE A 110 -15.56 20.10 7.54
CA ILE A 110 -16.44 19.58 8.60
C ILE A 110 -16.73 20.66 9.64
N ASN A 111 -15.73 21.48 10.03
CA ASN A 111 -15.91 22.55 11.00
C ASN A 111 -16.84 23.65 10.47
N TYR A 112 -16.70 24.06 9.21
CA TYR A 112 -17.62 25.00 8.60
C TYR A 112 -19.07 24.48 8.53
N LEU A 113 -19.25 23.21 8.18
CA LEU A 113 -20.59 22.60 8.16
C LEU A 113 -21.24 22.57 9.55
N LYS A 114 -20.46 22.37 10.62
CA LYS A 114 -20.97 22.42 12.01
C LYS A 114 -21.38 23.82 12.46
N ILE A 115 -20.83 24.86 11.86
CA ILE A 115 -21.21 26.24 12.18
C ILE A 115 -22.49 26.64 11.44
N LEU A 116 -22.75 26.05 10.28
CA LEU A 116 -23.90 26.37 9.43
C LEU A 116 -25.16 25.55 9.77
N LEU A 117 -25.03 24.47 10.54
CA LEU A 117 -26.12 23.61 11.00
C LEU A 117 -26.37 23.76 12.49
#